data_cc50834e3c45b216053d3268bae1e6f3
#
_entry.id   cc50834e3c45b216053d3268bae1e6f3
#
_cell.length_a   1.000
_cell.length_b   1.000
_cell.length_c   1.000
_cell.angle_alpha   90.00
_cell.angle_beta   90.00
_cell.angle_gamma   90.00
#
_symmetry.space_group_name_H-M   'P 1'
#
loop_
_entity.id
_entity.type
_entity.pdbx_description
1 polymer ?
#
loop_
_entity_poly.entity_id
_entity_poly.type
_entity_poly.pdbx_seq_one_letter_code
_entity_poly.pdbx_strand_id
1 'polypeptide(L)'
;KNMIAKRLQIIEDLMTELNVIKDMYDSALENDPIYQEVQETESKAKSEVKQKKSVVMSNSEYIKLAEQMREKRTLIKEAKEALSQDLADFYRESGEMEIEDHNGNVKRIKFSVRLVS
;
A
#
# COMPACT_ATOMS: atom_id res chain seq x y z
N LYS A 1 -24.16 -12.61 16.26
CA LYS A 1 -23.24 -13.68 16.60
C LYS A 1 -23.12 -14.68 15.45
N ASN A 2 -24.21 -15.35 15.14
CA ASN A 2 -24.27 -16.28 14.00
C ASN A 2 -24.11 -15.58 12.65
N MET A 3 -24.55 -14.34 12.57
CA MET A 3 -24.44 -13.54 11.35
C MET A 3 -22.97 -13.26 10.99
N ILE A 4 -22.15 -12.93 11.97
CA ILE A 4 -20.71 -12.67 11.75
C ILE A 4 -20.01 -13.93 11.26
N ALA A 5 -20.26 -15.07 11.91
CA ALA A 5 -19.68 -16.35 11.50
C ALA A 5 -20.10 -16.73 10.08
N LYS A 6 -21.36 -16.53 9.72
CA LYS A 6 -21.86 -16.80 8.36
C LYS A 6 -21.17 -15.90 7.33
N ARG A 7 -21.00 -14.63 7.62
CA ARG A 7 -20.34 -13.71 6.70
C ARG A 7 -18.87 -14.05 6.51
N LEU A 8 -18.19 -14.44 7.58
CA LEU A 8 -16.79 -14.90 7.50
C LEU A 8 -16.67 -16.14 6.61
N GLN A 9 -17.61 -17.07 6.72
CA GLN A 9 -17.64 -18.28 5.88
C GLN A 9 -17.88 -17.93 4.42
N ILE A 10 -18.81 -17.03 4.14
CA ILE A 10 -19.09 -16.57 2.77
C ILE A 10 -17.85 -15.93 2.16
N ILE A 11 -17.17 -15.07 2.92
CA ILE A 11 -15.92 -14.41 2.47
C ILE A 11 -14.85 -15.45 2.14
N GLU A 12 -14.67 -16.43 3.03
CA GLU A 12 -13.69 -17.50 2.82
C GLU A 12 -14.01 -18.31 1.57
N ASP A 13 -15.27 -18.68 1.37
CA ASP A 13 -15.70 -19.43 0.19
C ASP A 13 -15.48 -18.64 -1.10
N LEU A 14 -15.83 -17.36 -1.10
CA LEU A 14 -15.62 -16.46 -2.24
C LEU A 14 -14.15 -16.26 -2.56
N MET A 15 -13.31 -16.13 -1.54
CA MET A 15 -11.86 -16.01 -1.71
C MET A 15 -11.26 -17.27 -2.33
N THR A 16 -11.72 -18.44 -1.90
CA THR A 16 -11.30 -19.72 -2.47
C THR A 16 -11.71 -19.83 -3.95
N GLU A 17 -12.96 -19.49 -4.26
CA GLU A 17 -13.45 -19.47 -5.64
C GLU A 17 -12.66 -18.49 -6.51
N LEU A 18 -12.40 -17.30 -5.99
CA LEU A 18 -11.61 -16.28 -6.69
C LEU A 18 -10.20 -16.79 -7.00
N ASN A 19 -9.55 -17.44 -6.05
CA ASN A 19 -8.22 -17.97 -6.23
C ASN A 19 -8.17 -19.05 -7.33
N VAL A 20 -9.17 -19.90 -7.40
CA VAL A 20 -9.27 -20.91 -8.46
C VAL A 20 -9.41 -20.24 -9.83
N ILE A 21 -10.30 -19.25 -9.94
CA ILE A 21 -10.53 -18.52 -11.19
C ILE A 21 -9.25 -17.76 -11.60
N LYS A 22 -8.59 -17.14 -10.63
CA LYS A 22 -7.34 -16.40 -10.85
C LYS A 22 -6.26 -17.33 -11.39
N ASP A 23 -6.10 -18.52 -10.80
CA ASP A 23 -5.12 -19.50 -11.27
C ASP A 23 -5.41 -19.95 -12.70
N MET A 24 -6.68 -20.16 -13.04
CA MET A 24 -7.09 -20.49 -14.40
C MET A 24 -6.78 -19.36 -15.38
N TYR A 25 -7.06 -18.14 -14.98
CA TYR A 25 -6.77 -16.93 -15.76
C TYR A 25 -5.27 -16.78 -16.00
N ASP A 26 -4.47 -16.89 -14.96
CA ASP A 26 -3.01 -16.76 -15.03
C ASP A 26 -2.41 -17.85 -15.91
N SER A 27 -2.89 -19.08 -15.78
CA SER A 27 -2.44 -20.20 -16.61
C SER A 27 -2.79 -20.00 -18.08
N ALA A 28 -3.98 -19.49 -18.37
CA ALA A 28 -4.39 -19.19 -19.74
C ALA A 28 -3.49 -18.13 -20.38
N LEU A 29 -3.13 -17.08 -19.63
CA LEU A 29 -2.22 -16.04 -20.09
C LEU A 29 -0.81 -16.59 -20.33
N GLU A 30 -0.28 -17.37 -19.40
CA GLU A 30 1.06 -17.93 -19.52
C GLU A 30 1.22 -18.83 -20.76
N ASN A 31 0.14 -19.49 -21.17
CA ASN A 31 0.13 -20.37 -22.32
C ASN A 31 -0.21 -19.66 -23.63
N ASP A 32 -0.53 -18.36 -23.59
CA ASP A 32 -0.83 -17.58 -24.79
C ASP A 32 0.45 -17.09 -25.45
N PRO A 33 0.72 -17.49 -26.71
CA PRO A 33 1.96 -17.10 -27.40
C PRO A 33 2.10 -15.59 -27.60
N ILE A 34 1.00 -14.90 -27.83
CA ILE A 34 1.00 -13.43 -28.01
C ILE A 34 1.37 -12.76 -26.69
N TYR A 35 0.79 -13.22 -25.59
CA TYR A 35 1.09 -12.71 -24.26
C TYR A 35 2.57 -12.95 -23.89
N GLN A 36 3.10 -14.11 -24.20
CA GLN A 36 4.53 -14.43 -23.98
C GLN A 36 5.44 -13.46 -24.71
N GLU A 37 5.10 -13.14 -25.95
CA GLU A 37 5.87 -12.18 -26.76
C GLU A 37 5.82 -10.78 -26.15
N VAL A 38 4.63 -10.33 -25.70
CA VAL A 38 4.45 -9.04 -25.02
C VAL A 38 5.27 -8.99 -23.74
N GLN A 39 5.23 -10.03 -22.92
CA GLN A 39 6.01 -10.09 -21.68
C GLN A 39 7.52 -10.02 -21.94
N GLU A 40 8.00 -10.71 -22.97
CA GLU A 40 9.42 -10.68 -23.33
C GLU A 40 9.84 -9.27 -23.75
N THR A 41 9.04 -8.61 -24.57
CA THR A 41 9.29 -7.23 -25.00
C THR A 41 9.28 -6.26 -23.82
N GLU A 42 8.30 -6.37 -22.92
CA GLU A 42 8.24 -5.56 -21.71
C GLU A 42 9.43 -5.78 -20.79
N SER A 43 9.84 -7.04 -20.63
CA SER A 43 10.98 -7.41 -19.78
C SER A 43 12.28 -6.78 -20.31
N LYS A 44 12.50 -6.85 -21.62
CA LYS A 44 13.66 -6.21 -22.25
C LYS A 44 13.65 -4.71 -22.09
N ALA A 45 12.50 -4.08 -22.31
CA ALA A 45 12.33 -2.63 -22.13
C ALA A 45 12.59 -2.20 -20.71
N LYS A 46 12.05 -2.91 -19.72
CA LYS A 46 12.30 -2.66 -18.29
C LYS A 46 13.77 -2.79 -17.92
N SER A 47 14.44 -3.80 -18.43
CA SER A 47 15.87 -4.02 -18.19
C SER A 47 16.69 -2.85 -18.73
N GLU A 48 16.41 -2.41 -19.94
CA GLU A 48 17.10 -1.27 -20.55
C GLU A 48 16.86 0.03 -19.78
N VAL A 49 15.61 0.29 -19.38
CA VAL A 49 15.27 1.46 -18.57
C VAL A 49 16.01 1.40 -17.23
N LYS A 50 16.03 0.24 -16.59
CA LYS A 50 16.72 0.05 -15.31
C LYS A 50 18.21 0.34 -15.42
N GLN A 51 18.85 -0.15 -16.48
CA GLN A 51 20.28 0.09 -16.73
C GLN A 51 20.57 1.58 -16.92
N LYS A 52 19.79 2.25 -17.75
CA LYS A 52 19.93 3.70 -18.00
C LYS A 52 19.70 4.51 -16.75
N LYS A 53 18.66 4.18 -15.97
CA LYS A 53 18.40 4.83 -14.67
C LYS A 53 19.54 4.64 -13.70
N SER A 54 20.12 3.44 -13.65
CA SER A 54 21.25 3.13 -12.77
C SER A 54 22.46 4.05 -13.07
N VAL A 55 22.74 4.27 -14.35
CA VAL A 55 23.82 5.19 -14.75
C VAL A 55 23.54 6.62 -14.27
N VAL A 56 22.33 7.11 -14.49
CA VAL A 56 21.91 8.45 -14.05
C VAL A 56 21.97 8.55 -12.53
N MET A 57 21.46 7.55 -11.82
CA MET A 57 21.38 7.53 -10.36
C MET A 57 22.72 7.29 -9.68
N SER A 58 23.79 6.95 -10.43
CA SER A 58 25.14 6.86 -9.89
C SER A 58 25.78 8.25 -9.66
N ASN A 59 25.14 9.31 -10.17
CA ASN A 59 25.58 10.68 -9.92
C ASN A 59 25.46 11.00 -8.43
N SER A 60 26.53 11.54 -7.84
CA SER A 60 26.60 11.84 -6.41
C SER A 60 25.52 12.80 -5.92
N GLU A 61 25.08 13.71 -6.77
CA GLU A 61 24.01 14.64 -6.45
C GLU A 61 22.67 13.95 -6.27
N TYR A 62 22.35 12.99 -7.16
CA TYR A 62 21.13 12.18 -7.04
C TYR A 62 21.16 11.25 -5.84
N ILE A 63 22.33 10.67 -5.54
CA ILE A 63 22.52 9.82 -4.35
C ILE A 63 22.22 10.63 -3.09
N LYS A 64 22.76 11.85 -3.01
CA LYS A 64 22.53 12.75 -1.88
C LYS A 64 21.05 13.12 -1.72
N LEU A 65 20.39 13.45 -2.82
CA LEU A 65 18.96 13.77 -2.81
C LEU A 65 18.12 12.55 -2.40
N ALA A 66 18.49 11.35 -2.88
CA ALA A 66 17.80 10.12 -2.50
C ALA A 66 17.92 9.85 -1.00
N GLU A 67 19.07 10.09 -0.41
CA GLU A 67 19.28 9.98 1.03
C GLU A 67 18.41 10.96 1.80
N GLN A 68 18.37 12.22 1.36
CA GLN A 68 17.51 13.24 1.97
C GLN A 68 16.03 12.87 1.90
N MET A 69 15.59 12.35 0.76
CA MET A 69 14.20 11.85 0.63
C MET A 69 13.91 10.71 1.59
N ARG A 70 14.83 9.78 1.73
CA ARG A 70 14.69 8.65 2.66
C ARG A 70 14.55 9.11 4.09
N GLU A 71 15.42 10.05 4.50
CA GLU A 71 15.36 10.65 5.83
C GLU A 71 14.01 11.33 6.08
N LYS A 72 13.54 12.12 5.11
CA LYS A 72 12.26 12.82 5.23
C LYS A 72 11.08 11.84 5.32
N ARG A 73 11.11 10.77 4.53
CA ARG A 73 10.07 9.72 4.59
C ARG A 73 10.04 9.04 5.95
N THR A 74 11.21 8.77 6.52
CA THR A 74 11.31 8.17 7.86
C THR A 74 10.73 9.11 8.90
N LEU A 75 11.09 10.40 8.86
CA LEU A 75 10.55 11.40 9.78
C LEU A 75 9.04 11.57 9.64
N ILE A 76 8.52 11.54 8.42
CA ILE A 76 7.08 11.59 8.16
C ILE A 76 6.38 10.37 8.77
N LYS A 77 6.95 9.20 8.57
CA LYS A 77 6.40 7.95 9.13
C LYS A 77 6.34 8.01 10.65
N GLU A 78 7.43 8.44 11.29
CA GLU A 78 7.50 8.58 12.73
C GLU A 78 6.50 9.62 13.24
N ALA A 79 6.40 10.75 12.55
CA ALA A 79 5.44 11.81 12.89
C ALA A 79 3.99 11.32 12.77
N LYS A 80 3.69 10.54 11.73
CA LYS A 80 2.35 9.94 11.55
C LYS A 80 2.02 8.92 12.64
N GLU A 81 2.98 8.11 13.05
CA GLU A 81 2.80 7.17 14.15
C GLU A 81 2.54 7.89 15.48
N ALA A 82 3.32 8.94 15.75
CA ALA A 82 3.12 9.79 16.93
C ALA A 82 1.75 10.49 16.88
N LEU A 83 1.37 11.02 15.73
CA LEU A 83 0.06 11.63 15.55
C LEU A 83 -1.09 10.64 15.82
N SER A 84 -0.97 9.41 15.31
CA SER A 84 -1.99 8.37 15.54
C SER A 84 -2.17 8.10 17.03
N GLN A 85 -1.07 8.04 17.77
CA GLN A 85 -1.12 7.87 19.22
C GLN A 85 -1.75 9.07 19.91
N ASP A 86 -1.35 10.27 19.51
CA ASP A 86 -1.88 11.52 20.08
C ASP A 86 -3.38 11.65 19.82
N LEU A 87 -3.84 11.27 18.62
CA LEU A 87 -5.27 11.29 18.29
C LEU A 87 -6.06 10.27 19.11
N ALA A 88 -5.51 9.08 19.33
CA ALA A 88 -6.14 8.08 20.18
C ALA A 88 -6.25 8.56 21.62
N ASP A 89 -5.20 9.18 22.14
CA ASP A 89 -5.20 9.75 23.49
C ASP A 89 -6.17 10.89 23.63
N PHE A 90 -6.21 11.78 22.64
CA PHE A 90 -7.15 12.91 22.60
C PHE A 90 -8.60 12.43 22.64
N TYR A 91 -8.94 11.45 21.82
CA TYR A 91 -10.29 10.87 21.80
C TYR A 91 -10.63 10.21 23.14
N ARG A 92 -9.69 9.49 23.73
CA ARG A 92 -9.89 8.80 25.02
C ARG A 92 -10.16 9.77 26.15
N GLU A 93 -9.48 10.92 26.14
CA GLU A 93 -9.62 11.94 27.18
C GLU A 93 -10.81 12.86 26.98
N SER A 94 -11.08 13.28 25.75
CA SER A 94 -12.10 14.28 25.44
C SER A 94 -13.43 13.70 24.92
N GLY A 95 -13.36 12.51 24.30
CA GLY A 95 -14.51 11.92 23.59
C GLY A 95 -14.85 12.62 22.29
N GLU A 96 -14.06 13.59 21.88
CA GLU A 96 -14.28 14.35 20.66
C GLU A 96 -13.63 13.68 19.45
N MET A 97 -14.33 13.78 18.30
CA MET A 97 -13.88 13.21 17.03
C MET A 97 -13.38 14.25 16.05
N GLU A 98 -13.38 15.52 16.45
CA GLU A 98 -12.96 16.61 15.58
C GLU A 98 -11.84 17.39 16.23
N ILE A 99 -10.86 17.81 15.44
CA ILE A 99 -9.78 18.68 15.85
C ILE A 99 -9.58 19.78 14.83
N GLU A 100 -9.01 20.88 15.25
CA GLU A 100 -8.62 21.97 14.37
C GLU A 100 -7.12 21.84 14.07
N ASP A 101 -6.75 21.90 12.79
CA ASP A 101 -5.36 21.87 12.41
C ASP A 101 -4.70 23.26 12.55
N HIS A 102 -3.39 23.33 12.24
CA HIS A 102 -2.62 24.58 12.37
C HIS A 102 -3.08 25.69 11.42
N ASN A 103 -3.89 25.37 10.42
CA ASN A 103 -4.49 26.35 9.49
C ASN A 103 -5.89 26.76 9.87
N GLY A 104 -6.40 26.28 11.00
CA GLY A 104 -7.76 26.56 11.45
C GLY A 104 -8.83 25.69 10.79
N ASN A 105 -8.43 24.68 10.03
CA ASN A 105 -9.39 23.77 9.38
C ASN A 105 -9.79 22.65 10.34
N VAL A 106 -11.08 22.37 10.38
CA VAL A 106 -11.60 21.27 11.18
C VAL A 106 -11.38 19.96 10.45
N LYS A 107 -10.77 19.01 11.15
CA LYS A 107 -10.49 17.65 10.67
C LYS A 107 -11.20 16.65 11.56
N ARG A 108 -11.76 15.62 10.96
CA ARG A 108 -12.44 14.56 11.70
C ARG A 108 -11.51 13.36 11.88
N ILE A 109 -11.47 12.84 13.11
CA ILE A 109 -10.70 11.63 13.43
C ILE A 109 -11.45 10.43 12.88
N LYS A 110 -10.72 9.53 12.23
CA LYS A 110 -11.27 8.31 11.66
C LYS A 110 -10.48 7.11 12.17
N PHE A 111 -11.19 6.16 12.77
CA PHE A 111 -10.60 4.91 13.23
C PHE A 111 -10.94 3.79 12.26
N SER A 112 -10.04 2.85 12.10
CA SER A 112 -10.30 1.64 11.33
C SER A 112 -10.16 0.42 12.23
N VAL A 113 -11.00 -0.59 11.96
CA VAL A 113 -11.04 -1.84 12.72
C VAL A 113 -10.94 -3.00 11.76
N ARG A 114 -10.09 -3.96 12.12
CA ARG A 114 -9.93 -5.19 11.34
C ARG A 114 -9.68 -6.38 12.25
N LEU A 115 -10.05 -7.55 11.79
CA LEU A 115 -9.73 -8.79 12.48
C LEU A 115 -8.34 -9.26 12.07
N VAL A 116 -7.57 -9.67 13.06
CA VAL A 116 -6.26 -10.29 12.86
C VAL A 116 -6.24 -11.62 13.60
N SER A 117 -5.54 -12.59 13.02
CA SER A 117 -5.42 -13.91 13.64
C SER A 117 -4.26 -13.98 14.62
#